data_bcff463e8b8266c62e02f33abf4d4394
#
_entry.id   bcff463e8b8266c62e02f33abf4d4394
#
_cell.length_a   1.000
_cell.length_b   1.000
_cell.length_c   1.000
_cell.angle_alpha   90.00
_cell.angle_beta   90.00
_cell.angle_gamma   90.00
#
_symmetry.space_group_name_H-M   'P 1'
#
loop_
_entity.id
_entity.type
_entity.pdbx_description
1 polymer ?
#
loop_
_entity_poly.entity_id
_entity_poly.type
_entity_poly.pdbx_seq_one_letter_code
_entity_poly.pdbx_strand_id
1 'polypeptide(L)'
;MNIYITGLGSGYEVEHLVRLFYPMAPLTLTPPEDGADCVWAEKRPDKLWAMVRQGGKSRTVEAPLPIPVEEGGETPEFALASLTYDLLRSWTGIRPPWGKMTGVRPVRLVHDKRAAGWTEEEIDDFFLKRFDCSPEKYGMAKAIADLQEPILKMGSAPKTYSLYIGIPFCPSRCSYCSFVSCNLDRDRKLVQPYVDCLCREVEAIRDEADKAGLMLCSIYIGGGTPTSLSAAQLRQLMGTVRDCFDLSAIVEYTVEAGRPDCTDAEKLAVIREYGATRISINPQTFSDEVLENIGRKHSAQDILDCYAEARAAGHDDINMDLIAGLPGDTVEGFEKSLRQAIALDPENITVHTLTLKRASRIVIEDQKENDYADVAAMLEKCHLLAEAGYRPYYLYRQKNTLQNLENVGWCKPGHEGYYNIYIMEEVQTILSAGAGGSTKLVADGGKRMQRIFNFKYPTEYIQRFDEVLERKKGVAVFYDHDLGTETSG
;
A
#
# COMPACT_ATOMS: atom_id res chain seq x y z
N MET A 1 -8.48 -29.39 1.22
CA MET A 1 -8.14 -28.88 2.58
C MET A 1 -9.20 -27.91 3.02
N ASN A 2 -9.87 -28.09 4.15
CA ASN A 2 -10.86 -27.19 4.73
C ASN A 2 -10.35 -26.63 6.05
N ILE A 3 -10.77 -25.41 6.43
CA ILE A 3 -10.47 -24.80 7.73
C ILE A 3 -11.73 -24.87 8.59
N TYR A 4 -11.63 -25.41 9.80
CA TYR A 4 -12.70 -25.40 10.78
C TYR A 4 -12.21 -24.85 12.11
N ILE A 5 -12.90 -23.82 12.63
CA ILE A 5 -12.51 -23.11 13.85
C ILE A 5 -13.71 -23.05 14.79
N THR A 6 -13.52 -23.39 16.05
CA THR A 6 -14.59 -23.38 17.05
C THR A 6 -14.12 -22.95 18.43
N GLY A 7 -15.08 -22.55 19.29
CA GLY A 7 -14.81 -22.14 20.67
C GLY A 7 -14.24 -20.72 20.84
N LEU A 8 -14.13 -19.93 19.77
CA LEU A 8 -13.71 -18.51 19.77
C LEU A 8 -14.86 -17.60 19.38
N GLY A 9 -14.83 -16.34 19.84
CA GLY A 9 -15.71 -15.28 19.36
C GLY A 9 -15.34 -14.79 17.96
N SER A 10 -14.04 -14.85 17.60
CA SER A 10 -13.48 -14.61 16.27
C SER A 10 -12.47 -15.69 15.94
N GLY A 11 -12.44 -16.16 14.71
CA GLY A 11 -11.41 -17.09 14.20
C GLY A 11 -10.48 -16.44 13.19
N TYR A 12 -10.50 -15.10 13.09
CA TYR A 12 -9.81 -14.34 12.05
C TYR A 12 -8.29 -14.61 12.01
N GLU A 13 -7.61 -14.58 13.17
CA GLU A 13 -6.16 -14.79 13.22
C GLU A 13 -5.79 -16.24 12.87
N VAL A 14 -6.56 -17.21 13.36
CA VAL A 14 -6.35 -18.63 13.02
C VAL A 14 -6.51 -18.86 11.52
N GLU A 15 -7.60 -18.37 10.92
CA GLU A 15 -7.86 -18.48 9.48
C GLU A 15 -6.70 -17.90 8.67
N HIS A 16 -6.23 -16.70 9.04
CA HIS A 16 -5.17 -16.01 8.32
C HIS A 16 -3.83 -16.76 8.43
N LEU A 17 -3.48 -17.30 9.58
CA LEU A 17 -2.26 -18.08 9.73
C LEU A 17 -2.34 -19.43 9.01
N VAL A 18 -3.49 -20.09 8.99
CA VAL A 18 -3.67 -21.34 8.20
C VAL A 18 -3.51 -21.08 6.71
N ARG A 19 -4.01 -19.93 6.22
CA ARG A 19 -3.88 -19.54 4.80
C ARG A 19 -2.46 -19.21 4.36
N LEU A 20 -1.51 -19.06 5.26
CA LEU A 20 -0.08 -18.99 4.91
C LEU A 20 0.44 -20.31 4.34
N PHE A 21 -0.17 -21.43 4.74
CA PHE A 21 0.20 -22.78 4.31
C PHE A 21 -0.76 -23.34 3.27
N TYR A 22 -2.03 -22.94 3.33
CA TYR A 22 -3.11 -23.39 2.44
C TYR A 22 -3.92 -22.18 1.94
N PRO A 23 -3.40 -21.41 0.99
CA PRO A 23 -3.99 -20.11 0.60
C PRO A 23 -5.44 -20.19 0.13
N MET A 24 -5.82 -21.29 -0.54
CA MET A 24 -7.15 -21.48 -1.13
C MET A 24 -8.10 -22.27 -0.22
N ALA A 25 -7.69 -22.62 1.00
CA ALA A 25 -8.53 -23.42 1.90
C ALA A 25 -9.79 -22.63 2.32
N PRO A 26 -11.00 -23.13 2.06
CA PRO A 26 -12.24 -22.50 2.50
C PRO A 26 -12.45 -22.66 4.01
N LEU A 27 -13.00 -21.63 4.64
CA LEU A 27 -13.49 -21.70 6.01
C LEU A 27 -14.88 -22.37 6.00
N THR A 28 -15.05 -23.41 6.82
CA THR A 28 -16.33 -24.14 6.97
C THR A 28 -16.93 -23.88 8.35
N LEU A 29 -18.27 -23.82 8.41
CA LEU A 29 -19.02 -23.65 9.66
C LEU A 29 -19.42 -24.99 10.29
N THR A 30 -19.28 -26.08 9.56
CA THR A 30 -19.58 -27.43 10.03
C THR A 30 -18.31 -28.24 10.25
N PRO A 31 -18.27 -29.10 11.24
CA PRO A 31 -17.15 -30.01 11.46
C PRO A 31 -16.82 -30.79 10.18
N PRO A 32 -15.54 -31.00 9.88
CA PRO A 32 -15.15 -31.82 8.73
C PRO A 32 -15.60 -33.28 8.91
N GLU A 33 -16.02 -33.88 7.79
CA GLU A 33 -16.35 -35.30 7.76
C GLU A 33 -15.14 -36.18 8.15
N ASP A 34 -15.43 -37.41 8.64
CA ASP A 34 -14.38 -38.36 8.99
C ASP A 34 -13.51 -38.71 7.78
N GLY A 35 -12.19 -38.53 7.93
CA GLY A 35 -11.22 -38.76 6.87
C GLY A 35 -11.00 -37.60 5.94
N ALA A 36 -11.79 -36.52 5.97
CA ALA A 36 -11.61 -35.35 5.09
C ALA A 36 -10.33 -34.57 5.46
N ASP A 37 -9.65 -34.08 4.44
CA ASP A 37 -8.49 -33.19 4.61
C ASP A 37 -8.91 -31.86 5.24
N CYS A 38 -8.37 -31.53 6.40
CA CYS A 38 -8.73 -30.34 7.14
C CYS A 38 -7.62 -29.84 8.09
N VAL A 39 -7.72 -28.55 8.42
CA VAL A 39 -7.13 -27.97 9.63
C VAL A 39 -8.27 -27.64 10.58
N TRP A 40 -8.23 -28.19 11.77
CA TRP A 40 -9.23 -27.99 12.81
C TRP A 40 -8.58 -27.34 14.01
N ALA A 41 -9.01 -26.14 14.39
CA ALA A 41 -8.55 -25.41 15.55
C ALA A 41 -9.71 -25.16 16.52
N GLU A 42 -9.53 -25.48 17.80
CA GLU A 42 -10.58 -25.43 18.80
C GLU A 42 -10.07 -24.86 20.12
N LYS A 43 -10.76 -23.85 20.65
CA LYS A 43 -10.63 -23.47 22.05
C LYS A 43 -11.62 -24.26 22.87
N ARG A 44 -11.10 -25.18 23.70
CA ARG A 44 -11.87 -25.99 24.67
C ARG A 44 -11.97 -25.25 26.00
N PRO A 45 -12.83 -25.70 26.92
CA PRO A 45 -12.99 -25.05 28.23
C PRO A 45 -11.70 -24.99 29.06
N ASP A 46 -10.82 -25.97 28.91
CA ASP A 46 -9.61 -26.21 29.73
C ASP A 46 -8.30 -26.07 28.94
N LYS A 47 -8.36 -26.03 27.58
CA LYS A 47 -7.16 -26.05 26.74
C LYS A 47 -7.41 -25.52 25.33
N LEU A 48 -6.33 -25.26 24.61
CA LEU A 48 -6.30 -25.08 23.19
C LEU A 48 -5.98 -26.39 22.49
N TRP A 49 -6.60 -26.63 21.33
CA TRP A 49 -6.41 -27.88 20.58
C TRP A 49 -6.37 -27.57 19.07
N ALA A 50 -5.44 -28.17 18.36
CA ALA A 50 -5.38 -28.07 16.91
C ALA A 50 -5.01 -29.42 16.28
N MET A 51 -5.55 -29.64 15.06
CA MET A 51 -5.29 -30.84 14.27
C MET A 51 -5.12 -30.44 12.79
N VAL A 52 -4.17 -31.12 12.13
CA VAL A 52 -4.09 -31.18 10.67
C VAL A 52 -4.33 -32.63 10.22
N ARG A 53 -5.13 -32.78 9.16
CA ARG A 53 -5.35 -34.06 8.46
C ARG A 53 -5.19 -33.84 6.97
N GLN A 54 -4.33 -34.64 6.33
CA GLN A 54 -4.08 -34.58 4.90
C GLN A 54 -3.61 -35.94 4.36
N GLY A 55 -4.24 -36.44 3.29
CA GLY A 55 -3.87 -37.68 2.63
C GLY A 55 -3.93 -38.88 3.56
N GLY A 56 -4.92 -38.98 4.46
CA GLY A 56 -5.12 -40.06 5.41
C GLY A 56 -4.18 -40.03 6.62
N LYS A 57 -3.24 -39.09 6.72
CA LYS A 57 -2.40 -38.87 7.91
C LYS A 57 -2.94 -37.71 8.72
N SER A 58 -2.74 -37.76 10.05
CA SER A 58 -3.13 -36.66 10.93
C SER A 58 -2.10 -36.42 12.03
N ARG A 59 -2.05 -35.20 12.52
CA ARG A 59 -1.28 -34.78 13.71
C ARG A 59 -2.12 -33.85 14.55
N THR A 60 -2.05 -34.00 15.84
CA THR A 60 -2.77 -33.22 16.84
C THR A 60 -1.80 -32.62 17.84
N VAL A 61 -2.08 -31.38 18.26
CA VAL A 61 -1.33 -30.66 19.31
C VAL A 61 -2.30 -30.03 20.30
N GLU A 62 -1.84 -29.84 21.53
CA GLU A 62 -2.60 -29.23 22.61
C GLU A 62 -1.70 -28.26 23.39
N ALA A 63 -2.30 -27.21 23.96
CA ALA A 63 -1.65 -26.27 24.86
C ALA A 63 -2.62 -25.82 25.96
N PRO A 64 -2.13 -25.42 27.14
CA PRO A 64 -2.99 -24.82 28.17
C PRO A 64 -3.61 -23.52 27.65
N LEU A 65 -4.68 -23.05 28.28
CA LEU A 65 -5.20 -21.69 28.01
C LEU A 65 -4.13 -20.65 28.37
N PRO A 66 -4.02 -19.57 27.60
CA PRO A 66 -3.07 -18.52 27.89
C PRO A 66 -3.45 -17.78 29.18
N ILE A 67 -2.45 -17.19 29.84
CA ILE A 67 -2.69 -16.22 30.89
C ILE A 67 -3.47 -15.03 30.31
N PRO A 68 -4.45 -14.46 31.03
CA PRO A 68 -5.20 -13.28 30.56
C PRO A 68 -4.30 -12.11 30.18
N VAL A 69 -4.75 -11.31 29.22
CA VAL A 69 -3.98 -10.14 28.71
C VAL A 69 -3.72 -9.13 29.83
N GLU A 70 -4.67 -8.96 30.75
CA GLU A 70 -4.58 -8.06 31.91
C GLU A 70 -3.45 -8.48 32.87
N GLU A 71 -3.03 -9.75 32.82
CA GLU A 71 -1.93 -10.33 33.60
C GLU A 71 -0.63 -10.46 32.77
N GLY A 72 -0.56 -9.79 31.59
CA GLY A 72 0.60 -9.82 30.70
C GLY A 72 0.64 -11.02 29.75
N GLY A 73 -0.46 -11.76 29.62
CA GLY A 73 -0.58 -12.90 28.70
C GLY A 73 -1.03 -12.53 27.30
N GLU A 74 -1.70 -13.47 26.63
CA GLU A 74 -2.14 -13.35 25.23
C GLU A 74 -3.65 -13.58 25.10
N THR A 75 -4.24 -13.10 23.99
CA THR A 75 -5.61 -13.48 23.66
C THR A 75 -5.68 -14.97 23.34
N PRO A 76 -6.76 -15.69 23.75
CA PRO A 76 -6.93 -17.08 23.36
C PRO A 76 -6.95 -17.31 21.84
N GLU A 77 -7.38 -16.31 21.07
CA GLU A 77 -7.37 -16.36 19.61
C GLU A 77 -5.93 -16.39 19.07
N PHE A 78 -5.06 -15.48 19.51
CA PHE A 78 -3.66 -15.46 19.10
C PHE A 78 -2.89 -16.72 19.56
N ALA A 79 -3.14 -17.18 20.77
CA ALA A 79 -2.51 -18.39 21.30
C ALA A 79 -2.91 -19.63 20.47
N LEU A 80 -4.21 -19.77 20.11
CA LEU A 80 -4.68 -20.87 19.25
C LEU A 80 -4.13 -20.73 17.82
N ALA A 81 -4.08 -19.52 17.28
CA ALA A 81 -3.49 -19.24 15.98
C ALA A 81 -1.99 -19.62 15.97
N SER A 82 -1.26 -19.26 17.02
CA SER A 82 0.15 -19.59 17.20
C SER A 82 0.39 -21.10 17.30
N LEU A 83 -0.42 -21.82 18.10
CA LEU A 83 -0.39 -23.28 18.21
C LEU A 83 -0.63 -23.96 16.86
N THR A 84 -1.62 -23.46 16.11
CA THR A 84 -1.97 -23.97 14.79
C THR A 84 -0.84 -23.71 13.77
N TYR A 85 -0.24 -22.51 13.80
CA TYR A 85 0.92 -22.17 12.97
C TYR A 85 2.10 -23.12 13.23
N ASP A 86 2.47 -23.36 14.49
CA ASP A 86 3.59 -24.22 14.86
C ASP A 86 3.36 -25.67 14.41
N LEU A 87 2.09 -26.16 14.53
CA LEU A 87 1.67 -27.43 13.97
C LEU A 87 1.88 -27.49 12.46
N LEU A 88 1.37 -26.51 11.72
CA LEU A 88 1.42 -26.49 10.26
C LEU A 88 2.85 -26.30 9.73
N ARG A 89 3.66 -25.46 10.39
CA ARG A 89 5.08 -25.33 10.09
C ARG A 89 5.81 -26.67 10.20
N SER A 90 5.56 -27.41 11.27
CA SER A 90 6.18 -28.73 11.48
C SER A 90 5.63 -29.81 10.54
N TRP A 91 4.37 -29.66 10.08
CA TRP A 91 3.71 -30.59 9.17
C TRP A 91 4.17 -30.43 7.73
N THR A 92 4.22 -29.18 7.25
CA THR A 92 4.52 -28.83 5.86
C THR A 92 6.02 -28.62 5.59
N GLY A 93 6.83 -28.31 6.62
CA GLY A 93 8.21 -27.86 6.49
C GLY A 93 8.35 -26.41 5.98
N ILE A 94 7.24 -25.72 5.69
CA ILE A 94 7.23 -24.33 5.22
C ILE A 94 7.42 -23.39 6.42
N ARG A 95 8.29 -22.39 6.26
CA ARG A 95 8.42 -21.27 7.21
C ARG A 95 8.05 -19.98 6.49
N PRO A 96 6.84 -19.43 6.70
CA PRO A 96 6.47 -18.13 6.13
C PRO A 96 7.44 -17.03 6.55
N PRO A 97 7.91 -16.16 5.62
CA PRO A 97 8.98 -15.20 5.92
C PRO A 97 8.63 -14.18 7.03
N TRP A 98 7.36 -13.82 7.15
CA TRP A 98 6.85 -12.95 8.20
C TRP A 98 6.30 -13.71 9.42
N GLY A 99 6.52 -15.03 9.46
CA GLY A 99 6.09 -15.87 10.57
C GLY A 99 4.59 -15.75 10.88
N LYS A 100 4.26 -15.57 12.15
CA LYS A 100 2.88 -15.43 12.67
C LYS A 100 2.29 -14.03 12.48
N MET A 101 3.02 -13.10 11.86
CA MET A 101 2.56 -11.73 11.68
C MET A 101 1.47 -11.64 10.59
N THR A 102 0.25 -11.30 10.96
CA THR A 102 -0.87 -11.04 10.05
C THR A 102 -1.05 -9.57 9.72
N GLY A 103 -0.41 -8.67 10.48
CA GLY A 103 -0.48 -7.23 10.30
C GLY A 103 0.17 -6.75 9.00
N VAL A 104 -0.35 -5.61 8.49
CA VAL A 104 0.05 -5.05 7.18
C VAL A 104 1.22 -4.07 7.25
N ARG A 105 1.67 -3.67 8.46
CA ARG A 105 2.68 -2.62 8.68
C ARG A 105 3.76 -3.05 9.66
N PRO A 106 4.70 -3.92 9.26
CA PRO A 106 5.76 -4.39 10.16
C PRO A 106 6.66 -3.25 10.67
N VAL A 107 6.98 -2.26 9.82
CA VAL A 107 7.81 -1.10 10.18
C VAL A 107 7.13 -0.27 11.27
N ARG A 108 5.82 -0.03 11.13
CA ARG A 108 5.03 0.67 12.16
C ARG A 108 5.12 0.00 13.52
N LEU A 109 5.11 -1.34 13.57
CA LEU A 109 5.25 -2.07 14.83
C LEU A 109 6.60 -1.81 15.50
N VAL A 110 7.69 -1.65 14.73
CA VAL A 110 8.99 -1.26 15.28
C VAL A 110 8.88 0.12 15.92
N HIS A 111 8.33 1.11 15.20
CA HIS A 111 8.13 2.46 15.73
C HIS A 111 7.24 2.48 16.99
N ASP A 112 6.12 1.77 16.96
CA ASP A 112 5.17 1.71 18.09
C ASP A 112 5.82 1.10 19.35
N LYS A 113 6.66 0.05 19.19
CA LYS A 113 7.38 -0.57 20.30
C LYS A 113 8.45 0.36 20.87
N ARG A 114 9.22 1.04 20.01
CA ARG A 114 10.19 2.06 20.45
C ARG A 114 9.50 3.21 21.17
N ALA A 115 8.38 3.71 20.66
CA ALA A 115 7.58 4.76 21.31
C ALA A 115 7.01 4.31 22.67
N ALA A 116 6.73 3.01 22.84
CA ALA A 116 6.31 2.41 24.11
C ALA A 116 7.47 2.16 25.09
N GLY A 117 8.71 2.51 24.72
CA GLY A 117 9.90 2.39 25.59
C GLY A 117 10.53 0.99 25.63
N TRP A 118 10.19 0.12 24.68
CA TRP A 118 10.83 -1.20 24.59
C TRP A 118 12.30 -1.07 24.19
N THR A 119 13.15 -1.91 24.76
CA THR A 119 14.55 -2.05 24.35
C THR A 119 14.64 -2.74 22.98
N GLU A 120 15.74 -2.56 22.26
CA GLU A 120 15.97 -3.24 20.99
C GLU A 120 15.95 -4.78 21.15
N GLU A 121 16.45 -5.31 22.28
CA GLU A 121 16.43 -6.74 22.58
C GLU A 121 14.99 -7.27 22.74
N GLU A 122 14.12 -6.54 23.42
CA GLU A 122 12.70 -6.88 23.54
C GLU A 122 11.98 -6.86 22.19
N ILE A 123 12.36 -5.91 21.32
CA ILE A 123 11.80 -5.81 19.95
C ILE A 123 12.33 -6.99 19.10
N ASP A 124 13.61 -7.31 19.18
CA ASP A 124 14.20 -8.46 18.50
C ASP A 124 13.49 -9.76 18.92
N ASP A 125 13.28 -9.98 20.21
CA ASP A 125 12.56 -11.14 20.74
C ASP A 125 11.10 -11.18 20.28
N PHE A 126 10.45 -10.04 20.21
CA PHE A 126 9.08 -9.93 19.74
C PHE A 126 8.96 -10.40 18.27
N PHE A 127 9.83 -9.93 17.39
CA PHE A 127 9.76 -10.31 15.98
C PHE A 127 10.30 -11.71 15.71
N LEU A 128 11.47 -12.06 16.27
CA LEU A 128 12.17 -13.30 15.92
C LEU A 128 11.66 -14.51 16.70
N LYS A 129 11.38 -14.35 18.01
CA LYS A 129 10.96 -15.48 18.86
C LYS A 129 9.42 -15.60 18.94
N ARG A 130 8.72 -14.51 19.25
CA ARG A 130 7.26 -14.57 19.42
C ARG A 130 6.54 -14.72 18.09
N PHE A 131 6.90 -13.94 17.07
CA PHE A 131 6.26 -13.96 15.75
C PHE A 131 6.94 -14.89 14.74
N ASP A 132 8.10 -15.46 15.04
CA ASP A 132 8.86 -16.35 14.14
C ASP A 132 9.17 -15.70 12.76
N CYS A 133 9.33 -14.36 12.71
CA CYS A 133 9.76 -13.67 11.51
C CYS A 133 11.17 -14.11 11.10
N SER A 134 11.46 -14.15 9.80
CA SER A 134 12.83 -14.42 9.36
C SER A 134 13.75 -13.24 9.72
N PRO A 135 15.03 -13.51 10.04
CA PRO A 135 16.01 -12.46 10.34
C PRO A 135 16.13 -11.42 9.23
N GLU A 136 16.04 -11.84 7.94
CA GLU A 136 16.13 -10.95 6.79
C GLU A 136 14.95 -9.96 6.74
N LYS A 137 13.72 -10.46 6.92
CA LYS A 137 12.50 -9.62 6.87
C LYS A 137 12.44 -8.67 8.06
N TYR A 138 12.77 -9.14 9.25
CA TYR A 138 12.85 -8.27 10.42
C TYR A 138 13.99 -7.26 10.29
N GLY A 139 15.18 -7.68 9.84
CA GLY A 139 16.31 -6.79 9.60
C GLY A 139 15.98 -5.69 8.61
N MET A 140 15.26 -6.00 7.53
CA MET A 140 14.77 -5.01 6.58
C MET A 140 13.76 -4.04 7.23
N ALA A 141 12.79 -4.52 8.00
CA ALA A 141 11.83 -3.65 8.67
C ALA A 141 12.51 -2.70 9.68
N LYS A 142 13.52 -3.20 10.41
CA LYS A 142 14.31 -2.41 11.37
C LYS A 142 15.15 -1.34 10.66
N ALA A 143 15.84 -1.70 9.57
CA ALA A 143 16.62 -0.75 8.77
C ALA A 143 15.74 0.36 8.17
N ILE A 144 14.54 0.02 7.71
CA ILE A 144 13.56 1.01 7.23
C ILE A 144 13.12 1.92 8.39
N ALA A 145 12.84 1.37 9.57
CA ALA A 145 12.44 2.17 10.73
C ALA A 145 13.52 3.17 11.12
N ASP A 146 14.80 2.75 11.13
CA ASP A 146 15.95 3.62 11.42
C ASP A 146 16.05 4.78 10.40
N LEU A 147 15.90 4.47 9.11
CA LEU A 147 15.90 5.46 8.05
C LEU A 147 14.73 6.44 8.15
N GLN A 148 13.55 5.94 8.50
CA GLN A 148 12.33 6.75 8.57
C GLN A 148 12.29 7.68 9.79
N GLU A 149 13.01 7.40 10.86
CA GLU A 149 12.90 8.15 12.12
C GLU A 149 13.05 9.67 11.96
N PRO A 150 14.07 10.24 11.28
CA PRO A 150 14.18 11.68 11.05
C PRO A 150 13.08 12.23 10.16
N ILE A 151 12.62 11.46 9.16
CA ILE A 151 11.54 11.84 8.24
C ILE A 151 10.21 11.92 8.97
N LEU A 152 9.93 10.93 9.82
CA LEU A 152 8.70 10.90 10.62
C LEU A 152 8.64 12.03 11.63
N LYS A 153 9.76 12.40 12.25
CA LYS A 153 9.83 13.58 13.15
C LYS A 153 9.43 14.87 12.42
N MET A 154 9.81 15.03 11.17
CA MET A 154 9.42 16.18 10.34
C MET A 154 7.93 16.10 9.95
N GLY A 155 7.46 14.96 9.46
CA GLY A 155 6.08 14.75 9.03
C GLY A 155 5.06 14.75 10.16
N SER A 156 5.46 14.38 11.39
CA SER A 156 4.62 14.43 12.58
C SER A 156 4.65 15.78 13.31
N ALA A 157 5.30 16.81 12.74
CA ALA A 157 5.23 18.15 13.27
C ALA A 157 3.76 18.61 13.40
N PRO A 158 3.39 19.28 14.50
CA PRO A 158 2.01 19.71 14.71
C PRO A 158 1.47 20.48 13.51
N LYS A 159 0.23 20.17 13.12
CA LYS A 159 -0.49 20.89 12.05
C LYS A 159 0.14 20.79 10.66
N THR A 160 0.94 19.75 10.36
CA THR A 160 1.38 19.47 8.98
C THR A 160 0.40 18.53 8.27
N TYR A 161 0.27 18.69 6.94
CA TYR A 161 -0.53 17.80 6.12
C TYR A 161 0.07 17.57 4.74
N SER A 162 -0.32 16.47 4.11
CA SER A 162 -0.08 16.18 2.69
C SER A 162 -1.36 16.35 1.90
N LEU A 163 -1.25 16.87 0.68
CA LEU A 163 -2.36 17.00 -0.26
C LEU A 163 -2.31 15.86 -1.28
N TYR A 164 -3.36 15.05 -1.33
CA TYR A 164 -3.55 14.04 -2.37
C TYR A 164 -4.59 14.51 -3.39
N ILE A 165 -4.27 14.44 -4.68
CA ILE A 165 -5.17 14.81 -5.78
C ILE A 165 -5.37 13.57 -6.67
N GLY A 166 -6.61 13.07 -6.71
CA GLY A 166 -6.95 11.86 -7.45
C GLY A 166 -7.47 12.13 -8.85
N ILE A 167 -6.85 11.53 -9.88
CA ILE A 167 -7.29 11.55 -11.28
C ILE A 167 -7.80 10.17 -11.65
N PRO A 168 -9.12 9.92 -11.68
CA PRO A 168 -9.70 8.58 -11.84
C PRO A 168 -9.91 8.18 -13.31
N PHE A 169 -9.01 8.58 -14.20
CA PHE A 169 -9.07 8.24 -15.63
C PHE A 169 -7.84 7.43 -16.04
N CYS A 170 -8.06 6.43 -16.92
CA CYS A 170 -7.00 5.62 -17.52
C CYS A 170 -7.28 5.39 -19.00
N PRO A 171 -6.25 5.26 -19.85
CA PRO A 171 -6.44 4.91 -21.27
C PRO A 171 -7.00 3.48 -21.44
N SER A 172 -6.62 2.55 -20.56
CA SER A 172 -7.17 1.19 -20.49
C SER A 172 -7.15 0.70 -19.05
N ARG A 173 -7.95 -0.31 -18.72
CA ARG A 173 -7.97 -0.91 -17.38
C ARG A 173 -7.09 -2.16 -17.35
N CYS A 174 -6.01 -2.12 -16.59
CA CYS A 174 -5.15 -3.28 -16.34
C CYS A 174 -5.91 -4.39 -15.59
N SER A 175 -5.64 -5.67 -15.90
CA SER A 175 -6.35 -6.81 -15.33
C SER A 175 -6.20 -6.93 -13.80
N TYR A 176 -5.05 -6.58 -13.27
CA TYR A 176 -4.75 -6.62 -11.82
C TYR A 176 -5.30 -5.42 -11.04
N CYS A 177 -5.65 -4.31 -11.72
CA CYS A 177 -5.96 -3.04 -11.05
C CYS A 177 -7.33 -3.08 -10.37
N SER A 178 -7.35 -2.69 -9.10
CA SER A 178 -8.57 -2.58 -8.28
C SER A 178 -9.05 -1.15 -8.07
N PHE A 179 -8.30 -0.16 -8.54
CA PHE A 179 -8.73 1.23 -8.44
C PHE A 179 -9.94 1.50 -9.30
N VAL A 180 -10.82 2.38 -8.81
CA VAL A 180 -11.93 2.88 -9.60
C VAL A 180 -11.36 3.85 -10.62
N SER A 181 -11.40 3.44 -11.88
CA SER A 181 -11.00 4.28 -12.99
C SER A 181 -12.00 4.23 -14.12
N CYS A 182 -12.23 5.38 -14.75
CA CYS A 182 -13.01 5.53 -15.97
C CYS A 182 -12.10 5.35 -17.18
N ASN A 183 -12.60 4.63 -18.20
CA ASN A 183 -11.89 4.48 -19.47
C ASN A 183 -12.05 5.76 -20.31
N LEU A 184 -10.94 6.37 -20.73
CA LEU A 184 -10.94 7.60 -21.53
C LEU A 184 -11.70 7.46 -22.85
N ASP A 185 -11.66 6.30 -23.50
CA ASP A 185 -12.35 6.10 -24.78
C ASP A 185 -13.87 6.29 -24.64
N ARG A 186 -14.42 5.89 -23.50
CA ARG A 186 -15.87 5.97 -23.20
C ARG A 186 -16.24 7.27 -22.49
N ASP A 187 -15.41 7.71 -21.55
CA ASP A 187 -15.79 8.69 -20.54
C ASP A 187 -15.10 10.05 -20.74
N ARG A 188 -14.46 10.28 -21.89
CA ARG A 188 -13.70 11.51 -22.23
C ARG A 188 -14.46 12.80 -21.95
N LYS A 189 -15.79 12.82 -22.18
CA LYS A 189 -16.63 13.98 -21.93
C LYS A 189 -16.71 14.40 -20.45
N LEU A 190 -16.38 13.50 -19.54
CA LEU A 190 -16.37 13.79 -18.09
C LEU A 190 -15.07 14.47 -17.64
N VAL A 191 -14.00 14.42 -18.43
CA VAL A 191 -12.65 14.87 -18.00
C VAL A 191 -12.63 16.36 -17.70
N GLN A 192 -13.11 17.21 -18.61
CA GLN A 192 -13.07 18.67 -18.36
C GLN A 192 -13.98 19.07 -17.19
N PRO A 193 -15.26 18.69 -17.12
CA PRO A 193 -16.09 18.99 -15.96
C PRO A 193 -15.50 18.46 -14.63
N TYR A 194 -14.78 17.34 -14.69
CA TYR A 194 -14.09 16.79 -13.52
C TYR A 194 -12.93 17.68 -13.08
N VAL A 195 -12.09 18.14 -14.01
CA VAL A 195 -10.96 19.04 -13.72
C VAL A 195 -11.46 20.37 -13.16
N ASP A 196 -12.56 20.91 -13.70
CA ASP A 196 -13.16 22.17 -13.21
C ASP A 196 -13.64 22.01 -11.75
N CYS A 197 -14.32 20.90 -11.42
CA CYS A 197 -14.69 20.59 -10.05
C CYS A 197 -13.46 20.39 -9.16
N LEU A 198 -12.45 19.67 -9.65
CA LEU A 198 -11.25 19.36 -8.89
C LEU A 198 -10.46 20.61 -8.50
N CYS A 199 -10.34 21.58 -9.40
CA CYS A 199 -9.72 22.88 -9.10
C CYS A 199 -10.46 23.60 -7.96
N ARG A 200 -11.79 23.68 -8.03
CA ARG A 200 -12.62 24.26 -6.96
C ARG A 200 -12.50 23.52 -5.63
N GLU A 201 -12.35 22.19 -5.67
CA GLU A 201 -12.14 21.40 -4.44
C GLU A 201 -10.77 21.68 -3.84
N VAL A 202 -9.72 21.85 -4.66
CA VAL A 202 -8.37 22.22 -4.20
C VAL A 202 -8.39 23.60 -3.50
N GLU A 203 -9.11 24.59 -4.08
CA GLU A 203 -9.33 25.89 -3.45
C GLU A 203 -10.04 25.77 -2.09
N ALA A 204 -11.12 24.98 -2.03
CA ALA A 204 -11.85 24.76 -0.80
C ALA A 204 -11.01 24.04 0.28
N ILE A 205 -10.17 23.09 -0.14
CA ILE A 205 -9.23 22.42 0.77
C ILE A 205 -8.22 23.41 1.35
N ARG A 206 -7.68 24.33 0.54
CA ARG A 206 -6.80 25.39 1.01
C ARG A 206 -7.51 26.24 2.08
N ASP A 207 -8.73 26.69 1.81
CA ASP A 207 -9.50 27.53 2.73
C ASP A 207 -9.75 26.83 4.07
N GLU A 208 -10.08 25.54 4.05
CA GLU A 208 -10.33 24.77 5.27
C GLU A 208 -9.02 24.45 6.02
N ALA A 209 -7.92 24.22 5.30
CA ALA A 209 -6.60 24.03 5.90
C ALA A 209 -6.10 25.30 6.59
N ASP A 210 -6.29 26.46 5.94
CA ASP A 210 -5.94 27.78 6.52
C ASP A 210 -6.74 28.05 7.81
N LYS A 211 -8.07 27.80 7.81
CA LYS A 211 -8.91 27.91 9.01
C LYS A 211 -8.43 27.02 10.15
N ALA A 212 -7.99 25.80 9.83
CA ALA A 212 -7.45 24.86 10.81
C ALA A 212 -6.00 25.17 11.23
N GLY A 213 -5.34 26.13 10.58
CA GLY A 213 -3.93 26.47 10.79
C GLY A 213 -3.00 25.35 10.38
N LEU A 214 -3.36 24.58 9.35
CA LEU A 214 -2.56 23.47 8.82
C LEU A 214 -1.52 23.99 7.82
N MET A 215 -0.33 23.39 7.81
CA MET A 215 0.77 23.70 6.90
C MET A 215 0.98 22.56 5.89
N LEU A 216 1.00 22.90 4.61
CA LEU A 216 1.27 21.92 3.56
C LEU A 216 2.73 21.43 3.62
N CYS A 217 2.90 20.11 3.62
CA CYS A 217 4.21 19.46 3.67
C CYS A 217 4.57 18.76 2.35
N SER A 218 3.63 18.06 1.73
CA SER A 218 3.85 17.40 0.45
C SER A 218 2.59 17.35 -0.41
N ILE A 219 2.77 17.17 -1.72
CA ILE A 219 1.69 17.02 -2.69
C ILE A 219 1.91 15.72 -3.48
N TYR A 220 0.81 14.99 -3.71
CA TYR A 220 0.81 13.78 -4.51
C TYR A 220 -0.38 13.78 -5.48
N ILE A 221 -0.12 13.83 -6.78
CA ILE A 221 -1.12 13.68 -7.84
C ILE A 221 -1.04 12.25 -8.38
N GLY A 222 -2.08 11.47 -8.14
CA GLY A 222 -2.10 10.05 -8.51
C GLY A 222 -3.50 9.54 -8.84
N GLY A 223 -3.72 8.26 -8.64
CA GLY A 223 -5.02 7.59 -8.78
C GLY A 223 -5.11 6.60 -9.93
N GLY A 224 -5.79 6.95 -11.02
CA GLY A 224 -5.79 6.18 -12.27
C GLY A 224 -4.52 6.45 -13.04
N THR A 225 -4.50 7.56 -13.76
CA THR A 225 -3.32 8.02 -14.50
C THR A 225 -3.41 9.54 -14.70
N PRO A 226 -2.68 10.36 -13.94
CA PRO A 226 -2.72 11.83 -14.08
C PRO A 226 -2.42 12.36 -15.48
N THR A 227 -1.49 11.73 -16.18
CA THR A 227 -1.16 12.07 -17.58
C THR A 227 -2.24 11.64 -18.60
N SER A 228 -3.35 11.06 -18.15
CA SER A 228 -4.56 10.93 -18.95
C SER A 228 -5.22 12.29 -19.25
N LEU A 229 -4.92 13.32 -18.48
CA LEU A 229 -5.26 14.71 -18.76
C LEU A 229 -4.42 15.23 -19.93
N SER A 230 -4.99 16.18 -20.70
CA SER A 230 -4.20 16.93 -21.70
C SER A 230 -3.23 17.89 -21.01
N ALA A 231 -2.22 18.34 -21.73
CA ALA A 231 -1.28 19.35 -21.23
C ALA A 231 -2.00 20.63 -20.76
N ALA A 232 -3.05 21.06 -21.45
CA ALA A 232 -3.87 22.20 -21.04
C ALA A 232 -4.61 21.95 -19.71
N GLN A 233 -5.15 20.76 -19.52
CA GLN A 233 -5.83 20.37 -18.27
C GLN A 233 -4.84 20.19 -17.11
N LEU A 234 -3.64 19.68 -17.37
CA LEU A 234 -2.56 19.65 -16.38
C LEU A 234 -2.14 21.08 -15.98
N ARG A 235 -1.99 22.00 -16.95
CA ARG A 235 -1.70 23.41 -16.66
C ARG A 235 -2.80 24.05 -15.81
N GLN A 236 -4.07 23.77 -16.09
CA GLN A 236 -5.19 24.27 -15.30
C GLN A 236 -5.11 23.78 -13.86
N LEU A 237 -5.00 22.46 -13.65
CA LEU A 237 -4.96 21.86 -12.32
C LEU A 237 -3.72 22.28 -11.53
N MET A 238 -2.54 22.11 -12.11
CA MET A 238 -1.28 22.43 -11.43
C MET A 238 -1.08 23.94 -11.25
N GLY A 239 -1.67 24.76 -12.14
CA GLY A 239 -1.78 26.21 -11.98
C GLY A 239 -2.61 26.57 -10.74
N THR A 240 -3.78 25.96 -10.57
CA THR A 240 -4.60 26.13 -9.36
C THR A 240 -3.82 25.74 -8.10
N VAL A 241 -3.09 24.61 -8.13
CA VAL A 241 -2.26 24.19 -6.99
C VAL A 241 -1.21 25.27 -6.67
N ARG A 242 -0.47 25.76 -7.67
CA ARG A 242 0.55 26.81 -7.49
C ARG A 242 -0.04 28.13 -6.97
N ASP A 243 -1.24 28.48 -7.42
CA ASP A 243 -1.89 29.72 -7.00
C ASP A 243 -2.48 29.62 -5.58
N CYS A 244 -2.84 28.40 -5.13
CA CYS A 244 -3.38 28.14 -3.80
C CYS A 244 -2.32 27.97 -2.72
N PHE A 245 -1.13 27.43 -3.04
CA PHE A 245 -0.18 26.97 -2.02
C PHE A 245 1.22 27.53 -2.24
N ASP A 246 1.93 27.80 -1.14
CA ASP A 246 3.36 28.10 -1.18
C ASP A 246 4.15 26.80 -1.38
N LEU A 247 4.61 26.60 -2.61
CA LEU A 247 5.38 25.40 -2.98
C LEU A 247 6.86 25.46 -2.56
N SER A 248 7.34 26.62 -2.05
CA SER A 248 8.74 26.75 -1.65
C SER A 248 9.08 26.02 -0.35
N ALA A 249 8.07 25.75 0.47
CA ALA A 249 8.20 25.12 1.79
C ALA A 249 7.92 23.60 1.80
N ILE A 250 7.43 23.04 0.67
CA ILE A 250 7.09 21.62 0.62
C ILE A 250 8.34 20.74 0.39
N VAL A 251 8.32 19.56 0.96
CA VAL A 251 9.45 18.60 0.85
C VAL A 251 9.34 17.71 -0.39
N GLU A 252 8.14 17.53 -0.94
CA GLU A 252 7.91 16.66 -2.10
C GLU A 252 6.66 17.11 -2.87
N TYR A 253 6.77 17.11 -4.20
CA TYR A 253 5.64 17.23 -5.12
C TYR A 253 5.74 16.13 -6.17
N THR A 254 4.97 15.05 -5.97
CA THR A 254 4.96 13.88 -6.85
C THR A 254 3.80 13.92 -7.82
N VAL A 255 4.06 13.56 -9.09
CA VAL A 255 3.04 13.34 -10.12
C VAL A 255 3.25 11.97 -10.77
N GLU A 256 2.22 11.11 -10.74
CA GLU A 256 2.25 9.83 -11.46
C GLU A 256 2.12 10.03 -12.97
N ALA A 257 3.22 9.88 -13.71
CA ALA A 257 3.26 9.77 -15.17
C ALA A 257 3.36 8.32 -15.62
N GLY A 258 2.68 7.42 -14.91
CA GLY A 258 2.90 5.99 -14.87
C GLY A 258 2.56 5.19 -16.13
N ARG A 259 2.04 5.84 -17.19
CA ARG A 259 1.59 5.19 -18.42
C ARG A 259 2.22 5.84 -19.65
N PRO A 260 3.24 5.20 -20.30
CA PRO A 260 3.85 5.72 -21.54
C PRO A 260 2.84 5.99 -22.66
N ASP A 261 1.79 5.16 -22.78
CA ASP A 261 0.75 5.30 -23.81
C ASP A 261 -0.14 6.56 -23.67
N CYS A 262 0.05 7.37 -22.62
CA CYS A 262 -0.63 8.67 -22.47
C CYS A 262 0.26 9.76 -21.85
N THR A 263 1.57 9.52 -21.77
CA THR A 263 2.56 10.50 -21.32
C THR A 263 3.39 10.90 -22.53
N ASP A 264 3.60 12.20 -22.73
CA ASP A 264 4.36 12.80 -23.81
C ASP A 264 5.24 13.95 -23.32
N ALA A 265 6.17 14.39 -24.17
CA ALA A 265 7.13 15.45 -23.84
C ALA A 265 6.46 16.76 -23.42
N GLU A 266 5.30 17.14 -24.00
CA GLU A 266 4.58 18.36 -23.63
C GLU A 266 4.06 18.28 -22.20
N LYS A 267 3.46 17.14 -21.81
CA LYS A 267 2.94 16.92 -20.45
C LYS A 267 4.07 16.86 -19.42
N LEU A 268 5.18 16.18 -19.76
CA LEU A 268 6.36 16.14 -18.91
C LEU A 268 6.95 17.53 -18.67
N ALA A 269 7.03 18.36 -19.73
CA ALA A 269 7.48 19.76 -19.60
C ALA A 269 6.53 20.57 -18.70
N VAL A 270 5.21 20.40 -18.83
CA VAL A 270 4.22 21.05 -17.96
C VAL A 270 4.40 20.63 -16.50
N ILE A 271 4.53 19.33 -16.24
CA ILE A 271 4.70 18.80 -14.87
C ILE A 271 5.97 19.42 -14.24
N ARG A 272 7.06 19.54 -15.00
CA ARG A 272 8.30 20.19 -14.54
C ARG A 272 8.12 21.69 -14.30
N GLU A 273 7.50 22.40 -15.25
CA GLU A 273 7.23 23.86 -15.18
C GLU A 273 6.45 24.24 -13.91
N TYR A 274 5.50 23.40 -13.49
CA TYR A 274 4.66 23.66 -12.32
C TYR A 274 5.23 23.13 -11.00
N GLY A 275 6.50 22.73 -10.99
CA GLY A 275 7.25 22.51 -9.76
C GLY A 275 7.21 21.09 -9.20
N ALA A 276 6.74 20.10 -9.97
CA ALA A 276 6.86 18.72 -9.53
C ALA A 276 8.34 18.35 -9.31
N THR A 277 8.66 17.86 -8.12
CA THR A 277 10.01 17.44 -7.74
C THR A 277 10.27 15.98 -8.08
N ARG A 278 9.22 15.17 -8.17
CA ARG A 278 9.26 13.74 -8.46
C ARG A 278 8.17 13.34 -9.45
N ILE A 279 8.49 12.41 -10.33
CA ILE A 279 7.50 11.73 -11.17
C ILE A 279 7.63 10.22 -11.03
N SER A 280 6.61 9.50 -11.48
CA SER A 280 6.62 8.05 -11.52
C SER A 280 6.36 7.57 -12.95
N ILE A 281 7.25 6.76 -13.50
CA ILE A 281 7.07 6.06 -14.77
C ILE A 281 7.02 4.56 -14.45
N ASN A 282 5.87 3.91 -14.66
CA ASN A 282 5.59 2.61 -14.08
C ASN A 282 5.57 1.50 -15.14
N PRO A 283 6.71 0.82 -15.41
CA PRO A 283 6.79 -0.28 -16.36
C PRO A 283 5.85 -1.43 -15.98
N GLN A 284 5.84 -1.80 -14.72
CA GLN A 284 5.30 -3.02 -14.12
C GLN A 284 6.13 -4.26 -14.49
N THR A 285 6.55 -4.38 -15.75
CA THR A 285 7.46 -5.36 -16.34
C THR A 285 8.05 -4.78 -17.63
N PHE A 286 9.16 -5.33 -18.11
CA PHE A 286 9.72 -5.04 -19.43
C PHE A 286 9.50 -6.20 -20.42
N SER A 287 8.59 -7.12 -20.14
CA SER A 287 8.16 -8.18 -21.05
C SER A 287 6.94 -7.73 -21.84
N ASP A 288 7.04 -7.58 -23.15
CA ASP A 288 5.92 -7.19 -24.03
C ASP A 288 4.76 -8.17 -23.94
N GLU A 289 5.04 -9.49 -23.85
CA GLU A 289 4.04 -10.53 -23.68
C GLU A 289 3.26 -10.36 -22.38
N VAL A 290 3.94 -10.08 -21.27
CA VAL A 290 3.30 -9.87 -19.98
C VAL A 290 2.52 -8.55 -19.97
N LEU A 291 3.03 -7.48 -20.61
CA LEU A 291 2.32 -6.21 -20.79
C LEU A 291 0.99 -6.41 -21.52
N GLU A 292 0.97 -7.19 -22.58
CA GLU A 292 -0.25 -7.55 -23.33
C GLU A 292 -1.21 -8.33 -22.44
N ASN A 293 -0.74 -9.36 -21.74
CA ASN A 293 -1.55 -10.20 -20.83
C ASN A 293 -2.25 -9.38 -19.72
N ILE A 294 -1.60 -8.34 -19.21
CA ILE A 294 -2.18 -7.46 -18.18
C ILE A 294 -3.00 -6.30 -18.76
N GLY A 295 -3.15 -6.22 -20.08
CA GLY A 295 -3.98 -5.22 -20.78
C GLY A 295 -3.35 -3.82 -20.88
N ARG A 296 -2.02 -3.74 -20.88
CA ARG A 296 -1.29 -2.52 -21.20
C ARG A 296 -1.04 -2.42 -22.72
N LYS A 297 -1.21 -1.22 -23.29
CA LYS A 297 -1.14 -1.00 -24.74
C LYS A 297 0.20 -0.42 -25.21
N HIS A 298 1.22 -0.45 -24.35
CA HIS A 298 2.57 0.02 -24.66
C HIS A 298 3.58 -1.12 -24.57
N SER A 299 4.70 -0.97 -25.27
CA SER A 299 5.81 -1.90 -25.28
C SER A 299 6.90 -1.52 -24.27
N ALA A 300 7.87 -2.41 -24.08
CA ALA A 300 9.10 -2.12 -23.33
C ALA A 300 9.86 -0.93 -23.94
N GLN A 301 9.87 -0.78 -25.28
CA GLN A 301 10.52 0.35 -25.95
C GLN A 301 9.85 1.68 -25.62
N ASP A 302 8.51 1.74 -25.58
CA ASP A 302 7.78 2.95 -25.21
C ASP A 302 8.11 3.40 -23.78
N ILE A 303 8.40 2.45 -22.87
CA ILE A 303 8.86 2.78 -21.50
C ILE A 303 10.24 3.46 -21.54
N LEU A 304 11.18 2.93 -22.35
CA LEU A 304 12.53 3.48 -22.49
C LEU A 304 12.48 4.88 -23.10
N ASP A 305 11.66 5.07 -24.12
CA ASP A 305 11.50 6.35 -24.80
C ASP A 305 10.87 7.39 -23.86
N CYS A 306 9.81 7.04 -23.13
CA CYS A 306 9.17 7.89 -22.14
C CYS A 306 10.14 8.29 -21.01
N TYR A 307 10.97 7.35 -20.54
CA TYR A 307 12.00 7.63 -19.53
C TYR A 307 13.05 8.63 -20.07
N ALA A 308 13.53 8.44 -21.30
CA ALA A 308 14.47 9.35 -21.94
C ALA A 308 13.86 10.76 -22.13
N GLU A 309 12.60 10.86 -22.56
CA GLU A 309 11.86 12.12 -22.64
C GLU A 309 11.73 12.81 -21.29
N ALA A 310 11.45 12.06 -20.22
CA ALA A 310 11.35 12.61 -18.87
C ALA A 310 12.69 13.19 -18.41
N ARG A 311 13.80 12.48 -18.63
CA ARG A 311 15.15 13.01 -18.35
C ARG A 311 15.47 14.25 -19.18
N ALA A 312 15.11 14.23 -20.46
CA ALA A 312 15.29 15.39 -21.34
C ALA A 312 14.47 16.62 -20.91
N ALA A 313 13.29 16.40 -20.31
CA ALA A 313 12.47 17.46 -19.72
C ALA A 313 13.00 17.97 -18.37
N GLY A 314 14.10 17.40 -17.85
CA GLY A 314 14.76 17.83 -16.60
C GLY A 314 14.17 17.20 -15.34
N HIS A 315 13.51 16.03 -15.42
CA HIS A 315 13.09 15.29 -14.25
C HIS A 315 14.28 14.48 -13.69
N ASP A 316 14.72 14.84 -12.49
CA ASP A 316 15.90 14.30 -11.82
C ASP A 316 15.55 13.27 -10.73
N ASP A 317 14.30 13.18 -10.31
CA ASP A 317 13.79 12.19 -9.35
C ASP A 317 12.64 11.40 -9.99
N ILE A 318 12.97 10.19 -10.46
CA ILE A 318 12.03 9.30 -11.14
C ILE A 318 11.89 8.00 -10.35
N ASN A 319 10.63 7.63 -10.04
CA ASN A 319 10.29 6.32 -9.51
C ASN A 319 9.84 5.38 -10.63
N MET A 320 10.21 4.12 -10.55
CA MET A 320 9.72 3.05 -11.40
C MET A 320 9.05 1.95 -10.58
N ASP A 321 7.81 1.58 -10.93
CA ASP A 321 7.13 0.45 -10.28
C ASP A 321 7.28 -0.82 -11.11
N LEU A 322 7.63 -1.92 -10.43
CA LEU A 322 7.61 -3.29 -10.93
C LEU A 322 6.63 -4.12 -10.10
N ILE A 323 6.03 -5.14 -10.71
CA ILE A 323 5.13 -6.07 -10.01
C ILE A 323 5.66 -7.49 -10.14
N ALA A 324 5.96 -8.12 -9.01
CA ALA A 324 6.28 -9.54 -8.93
C ALA A 324 4.99 -10.38 -8.94
N GLY A 325 4.95 -11.44 -9.73
CA GLY A 325 3.83 -12.38 -9.82
C GLY A 325 2.76 -11.99 -10.84
N LEU A 326 3.06 -11.19 -11.84
CA LEU A 326 2.12 -10.93 -12.95
C LEU A 326 1.80 -12.22 -13.72
N PRO A 327 0.54 -12.36 -14.25
CA PRO A 327 0.17 -13.53 -15.04
C PRO A 327 1.06 -13.69 -16.27
N GLY A 328 1.64 -14.87 -16.42
CA GLY A 328 2.56 -15.20 -17.54
C GLY A 328 4.01 -14.77 -17.34
N ASP A 329 4.33 -14.10 -16.21
CA ASP A 329 5.72 -13.78 -15.89
C ASP A 329 6.44 -14.97 -15.23
N THR A 330 7.76 -14.98 -15.30
CA THR A 330 8.64 -15.99 -14.68
C THR A 330 9.65 -15.33 -13.76
N VAL A 331 10.34 -16.13 -12.94
CA VAL A 331 11.41 -15.61 -12.06
C VAL A 331 12.53 -14.96 -12.89
N GLU A 332 12.89 -15.57 -14.02
CA GLU A 332 13.90 -15.05 -14.96
C GLU A 332 13.39 -13.78 -15.68
N GLY A 333 12.10 -13.74 -16.05
CA GLY A 333 11.45 -12.58 -16.68
C GLY A 333 11.42 -11.38 -15.74
N PHE A 334 11.07 -11.61 -14.49
CA PHE A 334 11.11 -10.59 -13.45
C PHE A 334 12.53 -10.10 -13.17
N GLU A 335 13.52 -11.01 -13.03
CA GLU A 335 14.92 -10.63 -12.86
C GLU A 335 15.43 -9.78 -14.03
N LYS A 336 15.08 -10.13 -15.27
CA LYS A 336 15.43 -9.34 -16.46
C LYS A 336 14.81 -7.94 -16.40
N SER A 337 13.55 -7.84 -16.02
CA SER A 337 12.85 -6.56 -15.84
C SER A 337 13.48 -5.72 -14.73
N LEU A 338 13.87 -6.32 -13.61
CA LEU A 338 14.54 -5.64 -12.52
C LEU A 338 15.92 -5.10 -12.95
N ARG A 339 16.73 -5.91 -13.64
CA ARG A 339 18.02 -5.47 -14.20
C ARG A 339 17.88 -4.35 -15.23
N GLN A 340 16.83 -4.38 -16.04
CA GLN A 340 16.52 -3.30 -16.99
C GLN A 340 16.18 -2.01 -16.27
N ALA A 341 15.36 -2.06 -15.21
CA ALA A 341 15.04 -0.90 -14.37
C ALA A 341 16.32 -0.34 -13.69
N ILE A 342 17.16 -1.20 -13.14
CA ILE A 342 18.44 -0.80 -12.52
C ILE A 342 19.37 -0.14 -13.55
N ALA A 343 19.43 -0.66 -14.78
CA ALA A 343 20.28 -0.11 -15.84
C ALA A 343 19.84 1.30 -16.32
N LEU A 344 18.56 1.66 -16.14
CA LEU A 344 18.06 3.01 -16.39
C LEU A 344 18.45 3.99 -15.28
N ASP A 345 18.90 3.47 -14.15
CA ASP A 345 19.42 4.22 -13.02
C ASP A 345 18.44 5.27 -12.45
N PRO A 346 17.13 4.94 -12.23
CA PRO A 346 16.21 5.87 -11.60
C PRO A 346 16.56 6.09 -10.14
N GLU A 347 16.01 7.12 -9.51
CA GLU A 347 16.24 7.43 -8.10
C GLU A 347 15.48 6.50 -7.18
N ASN A 348 14.34 5.96 -7.68
CA ASN A 348 13.49 5.02 -6.92
C ASN A 348 13.04 3.86 -7.79
N ILE A 349 12.98 2.67 -7.19
CA ILE A 349 12.33 1.48 -7.75
C ILE A 349 11.42 0.90 -6.69
N THR A 350 10.12 0.82 -6.98
CA THR A 350 9.16 0.17 -6.09
C THR A 350 8.83 -1.21 -6.64
N VAL A 351 9.01 -2.24 -5.82
CA VAL A 351 8.62 -3.61 -6.14
C VAL A 351 7.34 -3.96 -5.41
N HIS A 352 6.27 -4.12 -6.17
CA HIS A 352 4.99 -4.58 -5.68
C HIS A 352 4.87 -6.09 -5.82
N THR A 353 4.18 -6.71 -4.88
CA THR A 353 3.73 -8.11 -5.01
C THR A 353 2.27 -8.12 -5.45
N LEU A 354 1.96 -8.90 -6.47
CA LEU A 354 0.59 -9.00 -6.99
C LEU A 354 -0.39 -9.35 -5.87
N THR A 355 -1.45 -8.57 -5.77
CA THR A 355 -2.52 -8.77 -4.79
C THR A 355 -3.83 -9.05 -5.50
N LEU A 356 -4.45 -10.20 -5.22
CA LEU A 356 -5.71 -10.61 -5.79
C LEU A 356 -6.88 -9.90 -5.10
N LYS A 357 -7.23 -8.71 -5.59
CA LYS A 357 -8.31 -7.89 -5.02
C LYS A 357 -9.64 -8.19 -5.71
N ARG A 358 -10.72 -8.25 -4.94
CA ARG A 358 -12.09 -8.55 -5.43
C ARG A 358 -12.56 -7.69 -6.61
N ALA A 359 -12.05 -6.46 -6.72
CA ALA A 359 -12.42 -5.52 -7.79
C ALA A 359 -11.50 -5.64 -9.03
N SER A 360 -10.45 -6.47 -9.01
CA SER A 360 -9.59 -6.71 -10.17
C SER A 360 -10.26 -7.66 -11.18
N ARG A 361 -9.96 -7.50 -12.47
CA ARG A 361 -10.50 -8.39 -13.51
C ARG A 361 -10.02 -9.82 -13.32
N ILE A 362 -8.80 -10.04 -12.87
CA ILE A 362 -8.25 -11.37 -12.56
C ILE A 362 -9.18 -12.14 -11.60
N VAL A 363 -9.74 -11.46 -10.60
CA VAL A 363 -10.65 -12.09 -9.63
C VAL A 363 -12.09 -12.16 -10.15
N ILE A 364 -12.54 -11.10 -10.86
CA ILE A 364 -13.91 -11.06 -11.42
C ILE A 364 -14.10 -12.13 -12.50
N GLU A 365 -13.08 -12.36 -13.34
CA GLU A 365 -13.08 -13.33 -14.43
C GLU A 365 -12.67 -14.74 -13.97
N ASP A 366 -12.56 -14.95 -12.66
CA ASP A 366 -12.17 -16.22 -12.00
C ASP A 366 -10.84 -16.82 -12.49
N GLN A 367 -9.91 -15.95 -12.89
CA GLN A 367 -8.55 -16.33 -13.32
C GLN A 367 -7.60 -16.63 -12.13
N LYS A 368 -8.16 -17.05 -11.00
CA LYS A 368 -7.40 -17.34 -9.76
C LYS A 368 -6.53 -18.61 -9.88
N GLU A 369 -6.88 -19.50 -10.81
CA GLU A 369 -6.16 -20.75 -11.06
C GLU A 369 -4.98 -20.60 -12.03
N ASN A 370 -4.62 -19.36 -12.40
CA ASN A 370 -3.40 -19.12 -13.17
C ASN A 370 -2.20 -19.68 -12.40
N ASP A 371 -1.32 -20.36 -13.12
CA ASP A 371 -0.04 -20.83 -12.58
C ASP A 371 0.87 -19.61 -12.37
N TYR A 372 0.82 -19.05 -11.17
CA TYR A 372 1.67 -17.92 -10.80
C TYR A 372 3.08 -18.43 -10.50
N ALA A 373 4.08 -17.76 -11.04
CA ALA A 373 5.48 -18.02 -10.71
C ALA A 373 5.73 -17.92 -9.18
N ASP A 374 6.82 -18.50 -8.72
CA ASP A 374 7.26 -18.38 -7.33
C ASP A 374 7.65 -16.94 -7.01
N VAL A 375 6.71 -16.23 -6.40
CA VAL A 375 6.87 -14.81 -6.07
C VAL A 375 7.92 -14.58 -4.99
N ALA A 376 8.11 -15.54 -4.10
CA ALA A 376 9.19 -15.46 -3.11
C ALA A 376 10.55 -15.47 -3.80
N ALA A 377 10.76 -16.37 -4.80
CA ALA A 377 11.97 -16.40 -5.60
C ALA A 377 12.16 -15.12 -6.43
N MET A 378 11.07 -14.50 -6.91
CA MET A 378 11.16 -13.18 -7.57
C MET A 378 11.64 -12.10 -6.59
N LEU A 379 11.07 -12.04 -5.36
CA LEU A 379 11.48 -11.05 -4.38
C LEU A 379 12.90 -11.27 -3.85
N GLU A 380 13.41 -12.49 -3.86
CA GLU A 380 14.81 -12.75 -3.56
C GLU A 380 15.75 -12.02 -4.53
N LYS A 381 15.33 -11.80 -5.81
CA LYS A 381 16.13 -11.02 -6.78
C LYS A 381 16.29 -9.55 -6.39
N CYS A 382 15.50 -9.02 -5.44
CA CYS A 382 15.64 -7.65 -4.98
C CYS A 382 16.98 -7.37 -4.27
N HIS A 383 17.79 -8.38 -3.92
CA HIS A 383 19.18 -8.17 -3.50
C HIS A 383 20.00 -7.39 -4.52
N LEU A 384 19.69 -7.52 -5.83
CA LEU A 384 20.32 -6.76 -6.90
C LEU A 384 20.15 -5.24 -6.74
N LEU A 385 19.05 -4.79 -6.13
CA LEU A 385 18.85 -3.36 -5.82
C LEU A 385 19.86 -2.90 -4.78
N ALA A 386 20.08 -3.69 -3.72
CA ALA A 386 21.07 -3.36 -2.70
C ALA A 386 22.49 -3.37 -3.29
N GLU A 387 22.83 -4.31 -4.16
CA GLU A 387 24.11 -4.36 -4.90
C GLU A 387 24.30 -3.13 -5.79
N ALA A 388 23.22 -2.59 -6.36
CA ALA A 388 23.22 -1.36 -7.17
C ALA A 388 23.17 -0.06 -6.34
N GLY A 389 23.23 -0.15 -5.00
CA GLY A 389 23.29 1.00 -4.10
C GLY A 389 21.93 1.55 -3.65
N TYR A 390 20.84 0.88 -3.99
CA TYR A 390 19.51 1.24 -3.45
C TYR A 390 19.34 0.69 -2.04
N ARG A 391 18.54 1.39 -1.23
CA ARG A 391 18.14 0.96 0.10
C ARG A 391 16.61 0.96 0.25
N PRO A 392 16.03 0.02 1.00
CA PRO A 392 14.60 0.03 1.25
C PRO A 392 14.26 1.21 2.16
N TYR A 393 13.18 1.96 1.84
CA TYR A 393 12.80 3.15 2.61
C TYR A 393 11.34 3.14 3.09
N TYR A 394 10.48 2.31 2.51
CA TYR A 394 9.16 1.99 3.05
C TYR A 394 8.76 0.57 2.67
N LEU A 395 7.87 -0.01 3.49
CA LEU A 395 7.39 -1.36 3.31
C LEU A 395 5.94 -1.44 3.80
N TYR A 396 5.11 -2.13 3.04
CA TYR A 396 3.78 -2.48 3.49
C TYR A 396 3.34 -3.84 2.95
N ARG A 397 2.40 -4.45 3.64
CA ARG A 397 1.78 -5.71 3.23
C ARG A 397 0.30 -5.48 2.95
N GLN A 398 -0.31 -6.33 2.14
CA GLN A 398 -1.75 -6.29 1.86
C GLN A 398 -2.36 -7.66 2.09
N LYS A 399 -3.65 -7.67 2.42
CA LYS A 399 -4.42 -8.92 2.47
C LYS A 399 -4.54 -9.49 1.05
N ASN A 400 -4.46 -10.82 0.92
CA ASN A 400 -4.52 -11.55 -0.35
C ASN A 400 -3.37 -11.24 -1.33
N THR A 401 -2.24 -10.77 -0.83
CA THR A 401 -1.00 -10.73 -1.61
C THR A 401 -0.52 -12.17 -1.83
N LEU A 402 -0.04 -12.46 -3.04
CA LEU A 402 0.52 -13.78 -3.33
C LEU A 402 1.60 -14.15 -2.32
N GLN A 403 1.56 -15.37 -1.82
CA GLN A 403 2.45 -15.90 -0.77
C GLN A 403 2.57 -15.01 0.49
N ASN A 404 1.59 -14.07 0.69
CA ASN A 404 1.55 -13.15 1.83
C ASN A 404 2.82 -12.30 2.00
N LEU A 405 3.42 -11.90 0.88
CA LEU A 405 4.65 -11.13 0.83
C LEU A 405 4.38 -9.62 0.86
N GLU A 406 5.44 -8.86 0.91
CA GLU A 406 5.43 -7.41 1.06
C GLU A 406 5.58 -6.66 -0.28
N ASN A 407 5.30 -5.37 -0.23
CA ASN A 407 5.66 -4.37 -1.22
C ASN A 407 6.74 -3.47 -0.63
N VAL A 408 7.80 -3.19 -1.37
CA VAL A 408 8.96 -2.44 -0.88
C VAL A 408 9.33 -1.33 -1.86
N GLY A 409 9.44 -0.11 -1.36
CA GLY A 409 10.08 0.98 -2.09
C GLY A 409 11.57 1.03 -1.78
N TRP A 410 12.36 1.06 -2.83
CA TRP A 410 13.81 1.17 -2.80
C TRP A 410 14.23 2.52 -3.38
N CYS A 411 15.21 3.17 -2.80
CA CYS A 411 15.70 4.45 -3.29
C CYS A 411 17.22 4.57 -3.16
N LYS A 412 17.80 5.46 -3.98
CA LYS A 412 19.14 5.99 -3.72
C LYS A 412 19.11 6.86 -2.47
N PRO A 413 20.20 6.97 -1.71
CA PRO A 413 20.27 7.84 -0.54
C PRO A 413 19.89 9.29 -0.85
N GLY A 414 18.95 9.86 -0.08
CA GLY A 414 18.44 11.23 -0.27
C GLY A 414 17.25 11.36 -1.22
N HIS A 415 16.73 10.24 -1.74
CA HIS A 415 15.59 10.19 -2.63
C HIS A 415 14.41 9.41 -2.04
N GLU A 416 14.26 9.41 -0.73
CA GLU A 416 13.13 8.79 -0.04
C GLU A 416 11.82 9.49 -0.41
N GLY A 417 10.78 8.73 -0.76
CA GLY A 417 9.44 9.27 -1.04
C GLY A 417 8.72 9.60 0.27
N TYR A 418 8.69 10.87 0.64
CA TYR A 418 8.11 11.35 1.91
C TYR A 418 6.62 11.05 2.02
N TYR A 419 5.85 11.33 0.96
CA TYR A 419 4.42 11.04 0.95
C TYR A 419 4.13 9.55 1.21
N ASN A 420 4.92 8.65 0.60
CA ASN A 420 4.77 7.22 0.78
C ASN A 420 5.01 6.81 2.23
N ILE A 421 6.02 7.39 2.88
CA ILE A 421 6.32 7.15 4.29
C ILE A 421 5.16 7.65 5.16
N TYR A 422 4.72 8.89 4.97
CA TYR A 422 3.67 9.50 5.80
C TYR A 422 2.33 8.76 5.73
N ILE A 423 1.93 8.31 4.53
CA ILE A 423 0.67 7.57 4.37
C ILE A 423 0.76 6.16 4.96
N MET A 424 1.92 5.50 4.83
CA MET A 424 2.12 4.14 5.35
C MET A 424 2.21 4.12 6.87
N GLU A 425 2.93 5.06 7.46
CA GLU A 425 3.09 5.15 8.91
C GLU A 425 1.96 5.90 9.62
N GLU A 426 1.03 6.51 8.87
CA GLU A 426 -0.17 7.22 9.37
C GLU A 426 0.14 8.31 10.41
N VAL A 427 1.22 9.02 10.23
CA VAL A 427 1.69 10.04 11.18
C VAL A 427 1.13 11.43 10.91
N GLN A 428 0.53 11.66 9.73
CA GLN A 428 0.15 12.96 9.25
C GLN A 428 -1.28 12.99 8.71
N THR A 429 -1.91 14.15 8.78
CA THR A 429 -3.16 14.43 8.07
C THR A 429 -2.93 14.38 6.57
N ILE A 430 -3.85 13.75 5.85
CA ILE A 430 -3.88 13.73 4.40
C ILE A 430 -5.20 14.33 3.94
N LEU A 431 -5.15 15.50 3.34
CA LEU A 431 -6.30 16.11 2.68
C LEU A 431 -6.37 15.59 1.24
N SER A 432 -7.54 15.11 0.83
CA SER A 432 -7.71 14.43 -0.45
C SER A 432 -8.74 15.13 -1.30
N ALA A 433 -8.38 15.45 -2.55
CA ALA A 433 -9.27 15.94 -3.59
C ALA A 433 -9.54 14.86 -4.64
N GLY A 434 -10.72 14.92 -5.28
CA GLY A 434 -11.11 14.05 -6.38
C GLY A 434 -11.99 12.87 -5.98
N ALA A 435 -12.57 12.23 -6.98
CA ALA A 435 -13.46 11.08 -6.80
C ALA A 435 -12.73 9.90 -6.16
N GLY A 436 -13.39 9.27 -5.18
CA GLY A 436 -12.80 8.18 -4.39
C GLY A 436 -11.77 8.64 -3.36
N GLY A 437 -11.51 9.95 -3.26
CA GLY A 437 -10.61 10.54 -2.28
C GLY A 437 -11.08 10.27 -0.84
N SER A 438 -10.12 9.98 0.03
CA SER A 438 -10.35 9.75 1.46
C SER A 438 -9.44 10.68 2.26
N THR A 439 -9.97 11.84 2.65
CA THR A 439 -9.30 12.71 3.63
C THR A 439 -9.18 11.96 4.94
N LYS A 440 -7.98 11.93 5.50
CA LYS A 440 -7.68 11.36 6.80
C LYS A 440 -7.14 12.45 7.71
N LEU A 441 -7.90 12.81 8.71
CA LEU A 441 -7.52 13.78 9.73
C LEU A 441 -6.86 13.05 10.91
N VAL A 442 -5.76 13.58 11.39
CA VAL A 442 -4.95 12.99 12.46
C VAL A 442 -4.58 14.08 13.46
N ALA A 443 -4.86 13.87 14.75
CA ALA A 443 -4.48 14.74 15.84
C ALA A 443 -4.00 13.93 17.05
N ASP A 444 -3.45 14.62 18.07
CA ASP A 444 -3.00 14.04 19.34
C ASP A 444 -2.03 12.86 19.17
N GLY A 445 -1.07 12.99 18.24
CA GLY A 445 -0.11 11.93 17.96
C GLY A 445 -0.74 10.63 17.41
N GLY A 446 -1.85 10.76 16.68
CA GLY A 446 -2.56 9.62 16.08
C GLY A 446 -3.64 9.00 16.97
N LYS A 447 -3.87 9.54 18.18
CA LYS A 447 -4.93 9.04 19.08
C LYS A 447 -6.33 9.43 18.60
N ARG A 448 -6.46 10.58 17.92
CA ARG A 448 -7.71 11.04 17.34
C ARG A 448 -7.60 11.03 15.82
N MET A 449 -8.47 10.26 15.16
CA MET A 449 -8.51 10.14 13.70
C MET A 449 -9.95 10.18 13.20
N GLN A 450 -10.15 10.86 12.06
CA GLN A 450 -11.41 10.90 11.34
C GLN A 450 -11.17 10.76 9.83
N ARG A 451 -12.14 10.20 9.14
CA ARG A 451 -12.11 10.11 7.67
C ARG A 451 -13.31 10.83 7.06
N ILE A 452 -13.05 11.59 6.00
CA ILE A 452 -14.06 12.24 5.17
C ILE A 452 -13.91 11.67 3.76
N PHE A 453 -14.98 11.08 3.23
CA PHE A 453 -14.95 10.41 1.93
C PHE A 453 -15.62 11.26 0.86
N ASN A 454 -15.02 11.34 -0.31
CA ASN A 454 -15.65 11.81 -1.53
C ASN A 454 -16.49 10.71 -2.19
N PHE A 455 -17.36 11.07 -3.13
CA PHE A 455 -18.06 10.11 -3.95
C PHE A 455 -17.07 9.29 -4.76
N LYS A 456 -17.37 8.01 -4.90
CA LYS A 456 -16.43 7.03 -5.45
C LYS A 456 -16.24 7.19 -6.97
N TYR A 457 -17.31 7.54 -7.67
CA TYR A 457 -17.32 7.59 -9.13
C TYR A 457 -17.29 9.04 -9.64
N PRO A 458 -16.56 9.35 -10.73
CA PRO A 458 -16.47 10.70 -11.29
C PRO A 458 -17.83 11.33 -11.64
N THR A 459 -18.76 10.55 -12.18
CA THR A 459 -20.11 11.03 -12.52
C THR A 459 -20.85 11.52 -11.28
N GLU A 460 -20.84 10.75 -10.19
CA GLU A 460 -21.49 11.13 -8.94
C GLU A 460 -20.78 12.32 -8.29
N TYR A 461 -19.44 12.34 -8.33
CA TYR A 461 -18.61 13.43 -7.82
C TYR A 461 -18.97 14.76 -8.51
N ILE A 462 -19.10 14.78 -9.84
CA ILE A 462 -19.48 15.99 -10.60
C ILE A 462 -20.93 16.40 -10.29
N GLN A 463 -21.88 15.45 -10.31
CA GLN A 463 -23.29 15.75 -10.13
C GLN A 463 -23.65 16.24 -8.72
N ARG A 464 -22.90 15.80 -7.72
CA ARG A 464 -23.12 16.13 -6.30
C ARG A 464 -21.97 16.96 -5.72
N PHE A 465 -21.38 17.81 -6.54
CA PHE A 465 -20.15 18.52 -6.18
C PHE A 465 -20.34 19.48 -4.98
N ASP A 466 -21.49 20.11 -4.84
CA ASP A 466 -21.77 20.99 -3.69
C ASP A 466 -21.74 20.21 -2.36
N GLU A 467 -22.14 18.93 -2.35
CA GLU A 467 -22.01 18.08 -1.16
C GLU A 467 -20.54 17.73 -0.87
N VAL A 468 -19.70 17.62 -1.90
CA VAL A 468 -18.25 17.44 -1.73
C VAL A 468 -17.65 18.62 -1.00
N LEU A 469 -17.99 19.85 -1.44
CA LEU A 469 -17.51 21.08 -0.79
C LEU A 469 -18.01 21.18 0.66
N GLU A 470 -19.28 20.85 0.92
CA GLU A 470 -19.82 20.85 2.27
C GLU A 470 -19.09 19.89 3.22
N ARG A 471 -18.74 18.69 2.73
CA ARG A 471 -17.97 17.72 3.52
C ARG A 471 -16.58 18.25 3.91
N LYS A 472 -15.92 19.08 3.06
CA LYS A 472 -14.60 19.64 3.35
C LYS A 472 -14.60 20.55 4.59
N LYS A 473 -15.71 21.20 4.91
CA LYS A 473 -15.84 21.99 6.14
C LYS A 473 -15.57 21.18 7.42
N GLY A 474 -15.75 19.86 7.35
CA GLY A 474 -15.39 18.95 8.43
C GLY A 474 -13.89 18.96 8.79
N VAL A 475 -13.02 19.50 7.94
CA VAL A 475 -11.58 19.64 8.23
C VAL A 475 -11.39 20.67 9.34
N ALA A 476 -11.86 21.89 9.16
CA ALA A 476 -11.74 22.93 10.19
C ALA A 476 -12.46 22.51 11.50
N VAL A 477 -13.68 21.96 11.40
CA VAL A 477 -14.45 21.48 12.57
C VAL A 477 -13.66 20.45 13.39
N PHE A 478 -12.93 19.54 12.75
CA PHE A 478 -12.13 18.53 13.47
C PHE A 478 -11.05 19.19 14.35
N TYR A 479 -10.41 20.27 13.88
CA TYR A 479 -9.34 20.96 14.59
C TYR A 479 -9.84 22.08 15.52
N ASP A 480 -11.05 22.64 15.33
CA ASP A 480 -11.64 23.65 16.23
C ASP A 480 -11.87 23.11 17.65
N HIS A 481 -12.10 21.81 17.79
CA HIS A 481 -12.23 21.19 19.12
C HIS A 481 -10.94 21.25 19.96
N ASP A 482 -9.76 21.49 19.32
CA ASP A 482 -8.48 21.64 20.03
C ASP A 482 -8.33 23.04 20.66
N LEU A 483 -8.96 24.06 20.09
CA LEU A 483 -8.91 25.44 20.61
C LEU A 483 -9.73 25.63 21.88
N GLY A 484 -10.72 24.75 22.16
CA GLY A 484 -11.58 24.80 23.34
C GLY A 484 -11.01 24.18 24.61
N THR A 485 -9.95 23.37 24.49
CA THR A 485 -9.36 22.65 25.64
C THR A 485 -8.11 23.33 26.22
N GLU A 486 -7.48 24.26 25.50
CA GLU A 486 -6.30 25.00 25.98
C GLU A 486 -6.64 26.21 26.86
N THR A 487 -7.94 26.61 27.02
CA THR A 487 -8.35 27.77 27.80
C THR A 487 -8.88 27.45 29.22
N SER A 488 -8.72 26.21 29.69
CA SER A 488 -9.10 25.79 31.05
C SER A 488 -8.01 24.94 31.70
N GLY A 489 -6.89 25.56 31.97
CA GLY A 489 -5.78 24.99 32.75
C GLY A 489 -5.11 26.07 33.57
#